data_02d4e7dff2955f2ca60c84b6b7e2479f
#
_entry.id   02d4e7dff2955f2ca60c84b6b7e2479f
#
_cell.length_a   1.000
_cell.length_b   1.000
_cell.length_c   1.000
_cell.angle_alpha   90.00
_cell.angle_beta   90.00
_cell.angle_gamma   90.00
#
_symmetry.space_group_name_H-M   'P 1'
#
loop_
_entity.id
_entity.type
_entity.pdbx_description
1 polymer ?
#
loop_
_entity_poly.entity_id
_entity_poly.type
_entity_poly.pdbx_seq_one_letter_code
_entity_poly.pdbx_strand_id
1 'polypeptide(L)'
;MCAVFVGASAAFAAASARPNVVVIVSDDQGWGDVSYNGNTNLHTPNLDSLARQGAVFDRFLVSPVCSPTRAELLTGRYHPRGGVRGVSTGKERLDPDERTIAEAFRAAGYRTGLFGKWHNGSQWPYHPNARGFEEFYGFTSGHWGEYFDPPLEHNGRFVRGRGYIADDLTDHALGFMEANRARPFFCYLAFNTPHSPFCVPDDFWNRFKDKPITQLGPDGDRENLPVTRAALAMCENLDWNVGRILRRLEALGLADNTIVVFFSDNGPASRRWNGGMKGIKGSVDEGGVRVPCFIRWPGRIKPGTLVREIAGAMDLLPTLTALAGVRFHPPKPLDGVDVSPLLLGTAHSWPERLLFAHHLGHVSARSPRYRLDERGALFDMIADPGQTRDIAAEKPDVARQLARAVAQWRAEVLTEAPDERPFPVGFAEFPMTPLPARDAVPRGNIQRSAPAPNCSWFKNWTSTNDAITWDVEVHTNGDYEATVFYTCPEADAGSTVELSFKGSRVTGRVWPAWDPPLKTNEDRVPRRAESYMKEFRPLQLGRLRLEKGRGELRLRALSVPGRQVMDFRMLTLTLVKPD
;
A
#
# COMPACT_ATOMS: atom_id res chain seq x y z
N MET A 1 -7.33 75.84 -12.71
CA MET A 1 -6.59 74.66 -13.20
C MET A 1 -6.79 73.54 -12.16
N CYS A 2 -7.70 72.63 -12.40
CA CYS A 2 -7.89 71.43 -11.55
C CYS A 2 -7.17 70.26 -12.23
N ALA A 3 -6.14 69.75 -11.52
CA ALA A 3 -5.44 68.53 -11.97
C ALA A 3 -6.22 67.29 -11.46
N VAL A 4 -6.71 66.47 -12.42
CA VAL A 4 -7.34 65.18 -12.14
C VAL A 4 -6.22 64.14 -12.09
N PHE A 5 -5.99 63.59 -10.90
CA PHE A 5 -5.16 62.39 -10.71
C PHE A 5 -5.97 61.14 -11.06
N VAL A 6 -5.67 60.53 -12.20
CA VAL A 6 -6.16 59.19 -12.55
C VAL A 6 -5.22 58.18 -11.89
N GLY A 7 -5.69 57.59 -10.81
CA GLY A 7 -5.01 56.49 -10.17
C GLY A 7 -5.19 55.20 -10.96
N ALA A 8 -4.13 54.71 -11.58
CA ALA A 8 -4.06 53.39 -12.21
C ALA A 8 -3.98 52.33 -11.11
N SER A 9 -5.10 51.67 -10.83
CA SER A 9 -5.13 50.46 -10.03
C SER A 9 -4.52 49.30 -10.84
N ALA A 10 -3.24 48.99 -10.60
CA ALA A 10 -2.63 47.76 -11.08
C ALA A 10 -3.30 46.57 -10.33
N ALA A 11 -4.20 45.88 -11.02
CA ALA A 11 -4.69 44.57 -10.57
C ALA A 11 -3.49 43.61 -10.62
N PHE A 12 -2.86 43.36 -9.47
CA PHE A 12 -2.00 42.21 -9.31
C PHE A 12 -2.89 40.97 -9.51
N ALA A 13 -2.74 40.32 -10.66
CA ALA A 13 -3.25 38.96 -10.84
C ALA A 13 -2.59 38.12 -9.75
N ALA A 14 -3.35 37.75 -8.72
CA ALA A 14 -2.90 36.82 -7.70
C ALA A 14 -2.45 35.56 -8.43
N ALA A 15 -1.16 35.24 -8.36
CA ALA A 15 -0.64 33.99 -8.87
C ALA A 15 -1.52 32.88 -8.27
N SER A 16 -2.21 32.13 -9.14
CA SER A 16 -3.12 31.05 -8.73
C SER A 16 -2.38 30.20 -7.70
N ALA A 17 -2.91 30.15 -6.46
CA ALA A 17 -2.32 29.36 -5.39
C ALA A 17 -2.19 27.90 -5.87
N ARG A 18 -1.02 27.28 -5.68
CA ARG A 18 -0.80 25.89 -6.06
C ARG A 18 -1.88 25.00 -5.42
N PRO A 19 -2.49 24.05 -6.17
CA PRO A 19 -3.55 23.21 -5.63
C PRO A 19 -3.01 22.26 -4.57
N ASN A 20 -3.84 21.92 -3.60
CA ASN A 20 -3.61 20.76 -2.75
C ASN A 20 -3.80 19.48 -3.57
N VAL A 21 -3.17 18.40 -3.12
CA VAL A 21 -3.34 17.08 -3.74
C VAL A 21 -3.68 16.06 -2.66
N VAL A 22 -4.80 15.36 -2.83
CA VAL A 22 -5.24 14.26 -1.98
C VAL A 22 -5.33 13.00 -2.83
N VAL A 23 -4.50 12.01 -2.53
CA VAL A 23 -4.52 10.70 -3.18
C VAL A 23 -5.09 9.69 -2.20
N ILE A 24 -6.21 9.07 -2.55
CA ILE A 24 -6.89 8.06 -1.74
C ILE A 24 -6.76 6.72 -2.46
N VAL A 25 -6.16 5.74 -1.78
CA VAL A 25 -5.95 4.39 -2.33
C VAL A 25 -6.63 3.37 -1.43
N SER A 26 -7.49 2.53 -2.01
CA SER A 26 -8.05 1.35 -1.35
C SER A 26 -7.18 0.11 -1.59
N ASP A 27 -7.38 -0.93 -0.80
CA ASP A 27 -6.60 -2.17 -0.80
C ASP A 27 -7.51 -3.36 -1.10
N ASP A 28 -7.30 -4.04 -2.23
CA ASP A 28 -8.11 -5.18 -2.69
C ASP A 28 -9.55 -4.83 -3.11
N GLN A 29 -9.83 -3.59 -3.46
CA GLN A 29 -11.14 -3.18 -3.97
C GLN A 29 -11.21 -3.39 -5.48
N GLY A 30 -12.10 -4.27 -5.93
CA GLY A 30 -12.32 -4.51 -7.34
C GLY A 30 -12.95 -3.32 -8.08
N TRP A 31 -12.81 -3.29 -9.40
CA TRP A 31 -13.52 -2.33 -10.25
C TRP A 31 -15.04 -2.36 -10.01
N GLY A 32 -15.58 -3.56 -9.73
CA GLY A 32 -17.00 -3.79 -9.44
C GLY A 32 -17.42 -3.42 -8.01
N ASP A 33 -16.52 -3.02 -7.12
CA ASP A 33 -16.87 -2.72 -5.72
C ASP A 33 -17.26 -1.24 -5.48
N VAL A 34 -17.80 -0.59 -6.50
CA VAL A 34 -18.39 0.76 -6.45
C VAL A 34 -19.72 0.79 -7.21
N SER A 35 -20.72 1.47 -6.67
CA SER A 35 -22.04 1.54 -7.29
C SER A 35 -22.03 2.31 -8.61
N TYR A 36 -21.12 3.26 -8.81
CA TYR A 36 -20.94 3.96 -10.09
C TYR A 36 -20.70 3.00 -11.27
N ASN A 37 -19.99 1.90 -11.05
CA ASN A 37 -19.69 0.90 -12.08
C ASN A 37 -20.83 -0.11 -12.31
N GLY A 38 -21.97 0.05 -11.63
CA GLY A 38 -23.18 -0.75 -11.85
C GLY A 38 -23.38 -1.89 -10.86
N ASN A 39 -22.62 -1.96 -9.77
CA ASN A 39 -22.88 -2.93 -8.71
C ASN A 39 -24.09 -2.53 -7.88
N THR A 40 -25.12 -3.39 -7.88
CA THR A 40 -26.38 -3.17 -7.16
C THR A 40 -26.36 -3.73 -5.72
N ASN A 41 -25.32 -4.45 -5.35
CA ASN A 41 -25.20 -5.06 -4.02
C ASN A 41 -24.75 -4.07 -2.94
N LEU A 42 -24.18 -2.92 -3.30
CA LEU A 42 -23.67 -1.92 -2.34
C LEU A 42 -24.03 -0.50 -2.80
N HIS A 43 -23.82 0.46 -1.89
CA HIS A 43 -24.01 1.89 -2.15
C HIS A 43 -22.77 2.68 -1.77
N THR A 44 -22.15 3.35 -2.75
CA THR A 44 -20.96 4.19 -2.59
C THR A 44 -21.21 5.62 -3.07
N PRO A 45 -22.16 6.37 -2.45
CA PRO A 45 -22.62 7.65 -2.96
C PRO A 45 -21.54 8.72 -3.00
N ASN A 46 -20.54 8.66 -2.13
CA ASN A 46 -19.44 9.65 -2.09
C ASN A 46 -18.43 9.40 -3.21
N LEU A 47 -18.07 8.13 -3.48
CA LEU A 47 -17.27 7.75 -4.64
C LEU A 47 -18.01 8.03 -5.96
N ASP A 48 -19.31 7.74 -6.01
CA ASP A 48 -20.17 8.07 -7.14
C ASP A 48 -20.22 9.58 -7.40
N SER A 49 -20.28 10.40 -6.34
CA SER A 49 -20.21 11.86 -6.43
C SER A 49 -18.86 12.33 -6.97
N LEU A 50 -17.76 11.75 -6.47
CA LEU A 50 -16.41 12.04 -6.95
C LEU A 50 -16.30 11.74 -8.46
N ALA A 51 -16.82 10.60 -8.90
CA ALA A 51 -16.84 10.20 -10.31
C ALA A 51 -17.66 11.17 -11.18
N ARG A 52 -18.90 11.52 -10.74
CA ARG A 52 -19.79 12.41 -11.51
C ARG A 52 -19.30 13.85 -11.56
N GLN A 53 -18.63 14.33 -10.50
CA GLN A 53 -18.11 15.70 -10.40
C GLN A 53 -16.71 15.88 -10.98
N GLY A 54 -16.07 14.81 -11.43
CA GLY A 54 -14.73 14.79 -11.96
C GLY A 54 -14.60 14.02 -13.26
N ALA A 55 -13.45 13.42 -13.45
CA ALA A 55 -13.12 12.49 -14.54
C ALA A 55 -13.11 11.05 -14.04
N VAL A 56 -13.58 10.16 -14.90
CA VAL A 56 -13.53 8.70 -14.73
C VAL A 56 -12.60 8.12 -15.76
N PHE A 57 -11.65 7.29 -15.33
CA PHE A 57 -10.88 6.46 -16.24
C PHE A 57 -11.65 5.17 -16.51
N ASP A 58 -12.05 4.97 -17.76
CA ASP A 58 -12.70 3.72 -18.18
C ASP A 58 -11.79 2.51 -17.99
N ARG A 59 -10.52 2.67 -18.29
CA ARG A 59 -9.49 1.62 -18.27
C ARG A 59 -8.24 2.09 -17.52
N PHE A 60 -8.32 2.07 -16.19
CA PHE A 60 -7.19 2.34 -15.32
C PHE A 60 -6.58 1.03 -14.83
N LEU A 61 -5.31 0.80 -15.16
CA LEU A 61 -4.60 -0.45 -14.92
C LEU A 61 -3.55 -0.28 -13.82
N VAL A 62 -3.43 -1.30 -13.01
CA VAL A 62 -2.48 -1.37 -11.90
C VAL A 62 -1.73 -2.69 -11.95
N SER A 63 -0.72 -2.87 -11.09
CA SER A 63 -0.12 -4.17 -10.88
C SER A 63 -1.09 -5.15 -10.19
N PRO A 64 -0.92 -6.47 -10.42
CA PRO A 64 -1.84 -7.47 -9.85
C PRO A 64 -1.87 -7.56 -8.33
N VAL A 65 -0.92 -6.92 -7.64
CA VAL A 65 -0.76 -6.95 -6.17
C VAL A 65 -0.27 -5.60 -5.63
N CYS A 66 -0.50 -5.39 -4.34
CA CYS A 66 -0.45 -4.09 -3.67
C CYS A 66 0.92 -3.37 -3.67
N SER A 67 2.02 -3.98 -3.19
CA SER A 67 3.32 -3.30 -3.12
C SER A 67 3.84 -2.85 -4.50
N PRO A 68 3.78 -3.67 -5.56
CA PRO A 68 4.07 -3.26 -6.92
C PRO A 68 3.31 -2.00 -7.37
N THR A 69 1.98 -1.99 -7.25
CA THR A 69 1.18 -0.82 -7.65
C THR A 69 1.56 0.44 -6.86
N ARG A 70 1.79 0.30 -5.55
CA ARG A 70 2.18 1.44 -4.70
C ARG A 70 3.54 1.98 -5.12
N ALA A 71 4.50 1.12 -5.48
CA ALA A 71 5.79 1.54 -6.04
C ALA A 71 5.63 2.27 -7.38
N GLU A 72 4.75 1.79 -8.27
CA GLU A 72 4.46 2.41 -9.57
C GLU A 72 3.81 3.80 -9.40
N LEU A 73 2.85 3.94 -8.48
CA LEU A 73 2.30 5.25 -8.09
C LEU A 73 3.40 6.21 -7.61
N LEU A 74 4.29 5.71 -6.74
CA LEU A 74 5.29 6.53 -6.08
C LEU A 74 6.38 7.00 -7.03
N THR A 75 6.76 6.19 -8.03
CA THR A 75 7.95 6.44 -8.87
C THR A 75 7.64 6.77 -10.32
N GLY A 76 6.44 6.48 -10.81
CA GLY A 76 6.10 6.58 -12.23
C GLY A 76 6.81 5.55 -13.11
N ARG A 77 7.29 4.44 -12.52
CA ARG A 77 8.06 3.40 -13.19
C ARG A 77 7.53 2.03 -12.84
N TYR A 78 7.70 1.05 -13.74
CA TYR A 78 7.39 -0.35 -13.43
C TYR A 78 8.13 -0.80 -12.17
N HIS A 79 7.42 -1.42 -11.27
CA HIS A 79 7.89 -1.81 -9.93
C HIS A 79 9.23 -2.61 -9.91
N PRO A 80 9.54 -3.52 -10.90
CA PRO A 80 10.80 -4.25 -10.87
C PRO A 80 12.02 -3.34 -11.10
N ARG A 81 11.86 -2.23 -11.86
CA ARG A 81 12.93 -1.24 -12.06
C ARG A 81 13.35 -0.53 -10.77
N GLY A 82 12.44 -0.43 -9.80
CA GLY A 82 12.65 0.16 -8.47
C GLY A 82 12.91 -0.89 -7.39
N GLY A 83 13.30 -2.12 -7.77
CA GLY A 83 13.69 -3.17 -6.83
C GLY A 83 12.53 -3.83 -6.08
N VAL A 84 11.28 -3.49 -6.36
CA VAL A 84 10.11 -4.13 -5.75
C VAL A 84 9.77 -5.41 -6.52
N ARG A 85 10.02 -6.56 -5.87
CA ARG A 85 9.92 -7.89 -6.50
C ARG A 85 8.86 -8.78 -5.86
N GLY A 86 8.17 -8.30 -4.84
CA GLY A 86 7.16 -9.06 -4.10
C GLY A 86 6.45 -8.22 -3.07
N VAL A 87 5.77 -8.89 -2.14
CA VAL A 87 4.86 -8.25 -1.18
C VAL A 87 5.24 -8.48 0.29
N SER A 88 6.41 -9.09 0.56
CA SER A 88 6.87 -9.38 1.92
C SER A 88 8.31 -9.89 1.95
N THR A 89 8.86 -10.05 3.16
CA THR A 89 10.21 -10.61 3.41
C THR A 89 11.34 -9.79 2.77
N GLY A 90 11.16 -8.47 2.72
CA GLY A 90 12.13 -7.53 2.15
C GLY A 90 12.01 -7.32 0.63
N LYS A 91 11.24 -8.15 -0.08
CA LYS A 91 11.04 -8.02 -1.54
C LYS A 91 10.17 -6.83 -1.94
N GLU A 92 9.43 -6.25 -0.98
CA GLU A 92 8.61 -5.05 -1.14
C GLU A 92 9.39 -3.74 -1.05
N ARG A 93 10.69 -3.77 -0.73
CA ARG A 93 11.51 -2.57 -0.53
C ARG A 93 11.75 -1.82 -1.82
N LEU A 94 11.33 -0.55 -1.85
CA LEU A 94 11.56 0.38 -2.96
C LEU A 94 13.00 0.93 -2.90
N ASP A 95 13.78 0.77 -3.95
CA ASP A 95 15.17 1.22 -4.01
C ASP A 95 15.33 2.69 -3.61
N PRO A 96 16.32 3.02 -2.76
CA PRO A 96 16.50 4.39 -2.27
C PRO A 96 16.90 5.40 -3.34
N ASP A 97 17.44 4.96 -4.49
CA ASP A 97 17.83 5.80 -5.62
C ASP A 97 16.65 6.13 -6.57
N GLU A 98 15.48 5.57 -6.32
CA GLU A 98 14.23 6.02 -6.95
C GLU A 98 13.77 7.34 -6.29
N ARG A 99 13.16 8.23 -7.06
CA ARG A 99 12.57 9.45 -6.54
C ARG A 99 11.06 9.36 -6.51
N THR A 100 10.49 9.57 -5.32
CA THR A 100 9.04 9.42 -5.12
C THR A 100 8.26 10.69 -5.43
N ILE A 101 6.97 10.55 -5.69
CA ILE A 101 6.02 11.66 -5.82
C ILE A 101 6.03 12.56 -4.57
N ALA A 102 6.12 11.98 -3.36
CA ALA A 102 6.18 12.76 -2.12
C ALA A 102 7.46 13.61 -2.04
N GLU A 103 8.61 13.08 -2.47
CA GLU A 103 9.85 13.85 -2.55
C GLU A 103 9.75 14.98 -3.58
N ALA A 104 9.05 14.76 -4.71
CA ALA A 104 8.80 15.80 -5.71
C ALA A 104 7.93 16.94 -5.13
N PHE A 105 6.84 16.63 -4.47
CA PHE A 105 5.95 17.61 -3.84
C PHE A 105 6.64 18.34 -2.67
N ARG A 106 7.37 17.63 -1.81
CA ARG A 106 8.15 18.23 -0.71
C ARG A 106 9.20 19.21 -1.23
N ALA A 107 9.95 18.84 -2.29
CA ALA A 107 10.93 19.72 -2.91
C ALA A 107 10.30 20.99 -3.51
N ALA A 108 9.01 20.91 -3.92
CA ALA A 108 8.24 22.06 -4.39
C ALA A 108 7.60 22.88 -3.24
N GLY A 109 7.88 22.57 -1.97
CA GLY A 109 7.41 23.32 -0.81
C GLY A 109 6.04 22.90 -0.28
N TYR A 110 5.52 21.73 -0.70
CA TYR A 110 4.31 21.15 -0.13
C TYR A 110 4.60 20.52 1.23
N ARG A 111 3.62 20.56 2.14
CA ARG A 111 3.59 19.67 3.29
C ARG A 111 3.13 18.30 2.83
N THR A 112 3.79 17.25 3.28
CA THR A 112 3.56 15.89 2.80
C THR A 112 3.19 14.97 3.94
N GLY A 113 2.04 14.29 3.85
CA GLY A 113 1.57 13.34 4.85
C GLY A 113 1.10 12.03 4.23
N LEU A 114 1.40 10.92 4.90
CA LEU A 114 0.90 9.58 4.59
C LEU A 114 0.14 9.02 5.79
N PHE A 115 -1.09 8.58 5.54
CA PHE A 115 -1.99 8.02 6.55
C PHE A 115 -2.44 6.63 6.09
N GLY A 116 -1.95 5.57 6.78
CA GLY A 116 -2.31 4.19 6.50
C GLY A 116 -1.17 3.30 6.03
N LYS A 117 -1.47 2.45 5.05
CA LYS A 117 -0.59 1.39 4.54
C LYS A 117 0.52 1.95 3.64
N TRP A 118 1.79 1.72 4.02
CA TRP A 118 2.94 2.05 3.18
C TRP A 118 3.31 0.94 2.19
N HIS A 119 3.74 -0.18 2.70
CA HIS A 119 4.07 -1.41 1.95
C HIS A 119 5.26 -1.33 0.97
N ASN A 120 6.20 -0.42 1.15
CA ASN A 120 7.42 -0.32 0.32
C ASN A 120 8.73 -0.30 1.14
N GLY A 121 8.73 -1.03 2.26
CA GLY A 121 9.86 -1.20 3.17
C GLY A 121 9.66 -0.52 4.52
N SER A 122 10.14 -1.16 5.59
CA SER A 122 9.85 -0.74 6.97
C SER A 122 11.02 -0.01 7.62
N GLN A 123 12.24 -0.37 7.26
CA GLN A 123 13.44 0.21 7.83
C GLN A 123 13.89 1.43 7.03
N TRP A 124 14.54 2.40 7.68
CA TRP A 124 15.27 3.44 6.97
C TRP A 124 16.39 2.83 6.10
N PRO A 125 16.60 3.24 4.80
CA PRO A 125 16.02 4.40 4.11
C PRO A 125 14.72 4.11 3.32
N TYR A 126 14.07 2.96 3.52
CA TYR A 126 12.84 2.56 2.83
C TYR A 126 11.56 3.10 3.50
N HIS A 127 11.68 3.54 4.76
CA HIS A 127 10.58 4.05 5.58
C HIS A 127 9.92 5.31 4.97
N PRO A 128 8.59 5.54 5.11
CA PRO A 128 7.90 6.71 4.53
C PRO A 128 8.58 8.04 4.82
N ASN A 129 9.04 8.26 6.07
CA ASN A 129 9.73 9.51 6.44
C ASN A 129 11.06 9.70 5.71
N ALA A 130 11.72 8.64 5.24
CA ALA A 130 12.88 8.71 4.36
C ALA A 130 12.50 9.01 2.89
N ARG A 131 11.25 8.76 2.52
CA ARG A 131 10.75 8.78 1.14
C ARG A 131 9.84 9.96 0.86
N GLY A 132 10.09 11.08 1.55
CA GLY A 132 9.48 12.37 1.27
C GLY A 132 8.24 12.72 2.06
N PHE A 133 7.71 11.84 2.92
CA PHE A 133 6.61 12.16 3.81
C PHE A 133 7.12 12.75 5.13
N GLU A 134 6.73 13.98 5.43
CA GLU A 134 7.10 14.67 6.67
C GLU A 134 6.26 14.18 7.85
N GLU A 135 5.06 13.69 7.58
CA GLU A 135 4.19 13.04 8.55
C GLU A 135 3.78 11.66 8.05
N PHE A 136 3.90 10.68 8.93
CA PHE A 136 3.47 9.31 8.71
C PHE A 136 2.69 8.82 9.92
N TYR A 137 1.46 8.38 9.69
CA TYR A 137 0.63 7.69 10.68
C TYR A 137 0.01 6.45 10.05
N GLY A 138 0.35 5.26 10.54
CA GLY A 138 -0.13 4.02 9.94
C GLY A 138 0.75 2.82 10.21
N PHE A 139 1.00 2.01 9.19
CA PHE A 139 1.84 0.82 9.29
C PHE A 139 2.60 0.56 7.98
N THR A 140 3.76 -0.11 8.10
CA THR A 140 4.66 -0.34 6.95
C THR A 140 4.51 -1.73 6.32
N SER A 141 3.69 -2.60 6.90
CA SER A 141 3.45 -3.97 6.45
C SER A 141 2.48 -4.06 5.27
N GLY A 142 2.42 -5.25 4.63
CA GLY A 142 1.54 -5.51 3.49
C GLY A 142 0.06 -5.68 3.84
N HIS A 143 -0.24 -6.13 5.04
CA HIS A 143 -1.57 -6.12 5.65
C HIS A 143 -1.45 -5.91 7.15
N TRP A 144 -2.57 -5.64 7.82
CA TRP A 144 -2.61 -5.44 9.25
C TRP A 144 -3.53 -6.46 9.91
N GLY A 145 -3.15 -6.91 11.09
CA GLY A 145 -3.85 -8.00 11.78
C GLY A 145 -4.90 -7.52 12.79
N GLU A 146 -4.91 -6.23 13.12
CA GLU A 146 -5.80 -5.63 14.11
C GLU A 146 -6.49 -4.41 13.50
N TYR A 147 -7.83 -4.39 13.52
CA TYR A 147 -8.61 -3.34 12.86
C TYR A 147 -9.31 -2.41 13.85
N PHE A 148 -9.44 -2.83 15.12
CA PHE A 148 -9.99 -1.99 16.20
C PHE A 148 -8.90 -1.69 17.22
N ASP A 149 -8.76 -0.41 17.58
CA ASP A 149 -7.70 0.11 18.44
C ASP A 149 -6.31 -0.46 18.08
N PRO A 150 -5.91 -0.37 16.80
CA PRO A 150 -4.73 -1.06 16.29
C PRO A 150 -3.44 -0.50 16.85
N PRO A 151 -2.41 -1.33 17.07
CA PRO A 151 -1.05 -0.83 17.24
C PRO A 151 -0.55 -0.28 15.90
N LEU A 152 -0.21 0.99 15.85
CA LEU A 152 0.26 1.72 14.67
C LEU A 152 1.60 2.40 14.93
N GLU A 153 2.06 3.16 13.98
CA GLU A 153 3.27 3.98 14.05
C GLU A 153 2.94 5.43 13.72
N HIS A 154 3.53 6.37 14.44
CA HIS A 154 3.52 7.79 14.14
C HIS A 154 4.96 8.31 14.13
N ASN A 155 5.50 8.59 12.94
CA ASN A 155 6.87 9.12 12.75
C ASN A 155 7.93 8.38 13.57
N GLY A 156 8.03 7.05 13.43
CA GLY A 156 9.01 6.22 14.12
C GLY A 156 8.68 5.87 15.57
N ARG A 157 7.48 6.17 16.05
CA ARG A 157 7.03 5.80 17.39
C ARG A 157 5.80 4.91 17.32
N PHE A 158 5.82 3.80 18.04
CA PHE A 158 4.64 2.96 18.18
C PHE A 158 3.58 3.69 19.00
N VAL A 159 2.37 3.71 18.47
CA VAL A 159 1.19 4.33 19.06
C VAL A 159 0.01 3.36 19.00
N ARG A 160 -1.05 3.66 19.74
CA ARG A 160 -2.32 2.92 19.64
C ARG A 160 -3.34 3.80 18.95
N GLY A 161 -3.95 3.28 17.88
CA GLY A 161 -5.06 3.91 17.18
C GLY A 161 -6.34 3.87 18.02
N ARG A 162 -7.37 4.54 17.55
CA ARG A 162 -8.67 4.64 18.26
C ARG A 162 -9.81 4.17 17.37
N GLY A 163 -10.58 3.20 17.87
CA GLY A 163 -11.71 2.66 17.15
C GLY A 163 -11.29 1.93 15.88
N TYR A 164 -12.08 2.05 14.82
CA TYR A 164 -11.84 1.32 13.58
C TYR A 164 -10.73 1.97 12.75
N ILE A 165 -9.82 1.15 12.25
CA ILE A 165 -8.57 1.62 11.59
C ILE A 165 -8.82 2.60 10.44
N ALA A 166 -9.78 2.36 9.55
CA ALA A 166 -10.04 3.25 8.43
C ALA A 166 -10.57 4.63 8.89
N ASP A 167 -11.37 4.64 9.96
CA ASP A 167 -11.91 5.86 10.55
C ASP A 167 -10.81 6.68 11.23
N ASP A 168 -9.93 6.03 11.98
CA ASP A 168 -8.80 6.63 12.68
C ASP A 168 -7.75 7.22 11.70
N LEU A 169 -7.41 6.47 10.64
CA LEU A 169 -6.55 6.96 9.56
C LEU A 169 -7.14 8.21 8.89
N THR A 170 -8.46 8.23 8.70
CA THR A 170 -9.16 9.38 8.14
C THR A 170 -9.11 10.57 9.10
N ASP A 171 -9.30 10.37 10.41
CA ASP A 171 -9.21 11.43 11.42
C ASP A 171 -7.84 12.12 11.39
N HIS A 172 -6.76 11.35 11.30
CA HIS A 172 -5.41 11.89 11.18
C HIS A 172 -5.19 12.64 9.87
N ALA A 173 -5.71 12.14 8.74
CA ALA A 173 -5.65 12.84 7.45
C ALA A 173 -6.43 14.17 7.50
N LEU A 174 -7.61 14.20 8.13
CA LEU A 174 -8.41 15.42 8.31
C LEU A 174 -7.67 16.44 9.17
N GLY A 175 -7.07 16.01 10.28
CA GLY A 175 -6.23 16.86 11.15
C GLY A 175 -5.04 17.46 10.41
N PHE A 176 -4.37 16.67 9.57
CA PHE A 176 -3.27 17.14 8.73
C PHE A 176 -3.72 18.20 7.72
N MET A 177 -4.85 17.99 7.02
CA MET A 177 -5.40 18.96 6.08
C MET A 177 -5.74 20.28 6.77
N GLU A 178 -6.36 20.23 7.95
CA GLU A 178 -6.71 21.40 8.74
C GLU A 178 -5.47 22.17 9.21
N ALA A 179 -4.49 21.47 9.75
CA ALA A 179 -3.23 22.06 10.23
C ALA A 179 -2.44 22.74 9.10
N ASN A 180 -2.63 22.28 7.85
CA ASN A 180 -1.91 22.79 6.69
C ASN A 180 -2.78 23.63 5.75
N ARG A 181 -3.99 24.05 6.14
CA ARG A 181 -4.94 24.79 5.29
C ARG A 181 -4.42 26.09 4.65
N ALA A 182 -3.39 26.70 5.24
CA ALA A 182 -2.80 27.96 4.78
C ALA A 182 -1.66 27.78 3.76
N ARG A 183 -1.31 26.54 3.39
CA ARG A 183 -0.21 26.22 2.46
C ARG A 183 -0.52 24.95 1.67
N PRO A 184 0.08 24.75 0.49
CA PRO A 184 -0.19 23.57 -0.30
C PRO A 184 0.27 22.31 0.43
N PHE A 185 -0.53 21.23 0.33
CA PHE A 185 -0.21 19.92 0.89
C PHE A 185 -0.44 18.79 -0.11
N PHE A 186 0.35 17.74 0.07
CA PHE A 186 0.19 16.44 -0.57
C PHE A 186 -0.19 15.42 0.52
N CYS A 187 -1.41 14.94 0.49
CA CYS A 187 -1.95 13.96 1.45
C CYS A 187 -2.17 12.63 0.74
N TYR A 188 -1.49 11.58 1.20
CA TYR A 188 -1.69 10.22 0.72
C TYR A 188 -2.43 9.43 1.80
N LEU A 189 -3.74 9.20 1.61
CA LEU A 189 -4.58 8.36 2.46
C LEU A 189 -4.66 6.96 1.86
N ALA A 190 -3.91 6.04 2.44
CA ALA A 190 -3.72 4.68 1.96
C ALA A 190 -4.47 3.70 2.86
N PHE A 191 -5.74 3.45 2.57
CA PHE A 191 -6.54 2.48 3.30
C PHE A 191 -5.97 1.07 3.18
N ASN A 192 -6.24 0.25 4.19
CA ASN A 192 -5.99 -1.20 4.18
C ASN A 192 -7.31 -1.98 4.02
N THR A 193 -8.38 -1.32 3.63
CA THR A 193 -9.71 -1.91 3.38
C THR A 193 -10.04 -1.86 1.89
N PRO A 194 -10.76 -2.87 1.38
CA PRO A 194 -11.34 -4.04 2.04
C PRO A 194 -10.43 -5.30 2.10
N HIS A 195 -9.09 -5.16 2.25
CA HIS A 195 -8.18 -6.31 2.43
C HIS A 195 -8.56 -7.11 3.68
N SER A 196 -8.37 -8.44 3.64
CA SER A 196 -8.49 -9.31 4.81
C SER A 196 -7.47 -8.96 5.91
N PRO A 197 -7.77 -9.21 7.22
CA PRO A 197 -8.98 -9.84 7.74
C PRO A 197 -10.22 -8.97 7.57
N PHE A 198 -11.36 -9.64 7.35
CA PHE A 198 -12.61 -8.93 7.09
C PHE A 198 -13.24 -8.47 8.40
N CYS A 199 -12.82 -7.30 8.86
CA CYS A 199 -13.31 -6.62 10.05
C CYS A 199 -13.97 -5.30 9.63
N VAL A 200 -15.14 -5.01 10.16
CA VAL A 200 -15.89 -3.78 9.86
C VAL A 200 -16.81 -3.43 11.03
N PRO A 201 -17.06 -2.14 11.35
CA PRO A 201 -17.99 -1.75 12.40
C PRO A 201 -19.39 -2.33 12.21
N ASP A 202 -20.10 -2.57 13.32
CA ASP A 202 -21.44 -3.17 13.33
C ASP A 202 -22.45 -2.39 12.50
N ASP A 203 -22.39 -1.07 12.49
CA ASP A 203 -23.28 -0.20 11.69
C ASP A 203 -23.22 -0.52 10.20
N PHE A 204 -22.08 -0.92 9.69
CA PHE A 204 -21.91 -1.34 8.30
C PHE A 204 -22.21 -2.84 8.15
N TRP A 205 -21.71 -3.69 9.05
CA TRP A 205 -21.94 -5.13 8.98
C TRP A 205 -23.43 -5.51 9.03
N ASN A 206 -24.21 -4.87 9.91
CA ASN A 206 -25.63 -5.16 10.08
C ASN A 206 -26.46 -4.91 8.81
N ARG A 207 -25.97 -4.09 7.88
CA ARG A 207 -26.59 -3.88 6.58
C ARG A 207 -26.33 -5.01 5.58
N PHE A 208 -25.30 -5.82 5.81
CA PHE A 208 -24.83 -6.83 4.87
C PHE A 208 -24.95 -8.28 5.38
N LYS A 209 -24.94 -8.54 6.69
CA LYS A 209 -24.87 -9.90 7.25
C LYS A 209 -25.91 -10.85 6.68
N ASP A 210 -27.13 -10.37 6.44
CA ASP A 210 -28.25 -11.15 5.90
C ASP A 210 -28.69 -10.67 4.51
N LYS A 211 -27.97 -9.71 3.91
CA LYS A 211 -28.34 -9.13 2.62
C LYS A 211 -28.22 -10.18 1.50
N PRO A 212 -29.25 -10.36 0.66
CA PRO A 212 -29.12 -11.14 -0.56
C PRO A 212 -28.10 -10.50 -1.50
N ILE A 213 -27.12 -11.28 -1.97
CA ILE A 213 -26.20 -10.88 -3.03
C ILE A 213 -26.79 -11.40 -4.33
N THR A 214 -27.33 -10.50 -5.14
CA THR A 214 -28.08 -10.84 -6.37
C THR A 214 -27.24 -10.73 -7.63
N GLN A 215 -26.19 -9.90 -7.60
CA GLN A 215 -25.27 -9.72 -8.70
C GLN A 215 -23.96 -10.42 -8.36
N LEU A 216 -23.78 -11.60 -8.95
CA LEU A 216 -22.65 -12.49 -8.72
C LEU A 216 -21.56 -12.31 -9.76
N GLY A 217 -20.35 -12.73 -9.46
CA GLY A 217 -19.25 -12.84 -10.44
C GLY A 217 -19.49 -13.93 -11.48
N PRO A 218 -18.65 -14.00 -12.53
CA PRO A 218 -18.78 -15.03 -13.59
C PRO A 218 -18.64 -16.46 -13.05
N ASP A 219 -17.98 -16.65 -11.92
CA ASP A 219 -17.83 -17.93 -11.18
C ASP A 219 -18.80 -18.00 -9.99
N GLY A 220 -20.04 -17.56 -10.14
CA GLY A 220 -21.00 -17.40 -9.05
C GLY A 220 -21.11 -18.57 -8.07
N ASP A 221 -21.04 -19.81 -8.58
CA ASP A 221 -21.08 -21.05 -7.77
C ASP A 221 -19.85 -21.19 -6.82
N ARG A 222 -18.76 -20.47 -7.10
CA ARG A 222 -17.52 -20.47 -6.30
C ARG A 222 -17.38 -19.21 -5.44
N GLU A 223 -18.35 -18.31 -5.46
CA GLU A 223 -18.34 -17.09 -4.66
C GLU A 223 -18.62 -17.41 -3.20
N ASN A 224 -17.77 -16.92 -2.30
CA ASN A 224 -17.97 -17.04 -0.86
C ASN A 224 -18.81 -15.84 -0.39
N LEU A 225 -20.14 -16.01 -0.33
CA LEU A 225 -21.06 -14.94 0.01
C LEU A 225 -20.81 -14.27 1.37
N PRO A 226 -20.45 -14.97 2.47
CA PRO A 226 -19.99 -14.32 3.71
C PRO A 226 -18.81 -13.38 3.49
N VAL A 227 -17.81 -13.77 2.71
CA VAL A 227 -16.65 -12.94 2.37
C VAL A 227 -17.08 -11.75 1.51
N THR A 228 -17.92 -11.97 0.50
CA THR A 228 -18.45 -10.89 -0.35
C THR A 228 -19.19 -9.85 0.51
N ARG A 229 -20.11 -10.28 1.39
CA ARG A 229 -20.83 -9.36 2.29
C ARG A 229 -19.91 -8.53 3.16
N ALA A 230 -18.89 -9.16 3.75
CA ALA A 230 -17.93 -8.46 4.60
C ALA A 230 -17.09 -7.45 3.81
N ALA A 231 -16.59 -7.84 2.62
CA ALA A 231 -15.84 -6.94 1.74
C ALA A 231 -16.68 -5.74 1.30
N LEU A 232 -17.94 -5.94 0.88
CA LEU A 232 -18.83 -4.86 0.47
C LEU A 232 -19.20 -3.93 1.63
N ALA A 233 -19.37 -4.47 2.84
CA ALA A 233 -19.57 -3.65 4.05
C ALA A 233 -18.36 -2.75 4.33
N MET A 234 -17.14 -3.29 4.16
CA MET A 234 -15.91 -2.51 4.28
C MET A 234 -15.79 -1.44 3.18
N CYS A 235 -16.26 -1.71 1.96
CA CYS A 235 -16.31 -0.72 0.87
C CYS A 235 -17.27 0.42 1.19
N GLU A 236 -18.43 0.17 1.83
CA GLU A 236 -19.33 1.25 2.25
C GLU A 236 -18.76 2.10 3.40
N ASN A 237 -18.01 1.49 4.35
CA ASN A 237 -17.28 2.27 5.35
C ASN A 237 -16.19 3.14 4.70
N LEU A 238 -15.45 2.59 3.73
CA LEU A 238 -14.46 3.35 2.97
C LEU A 238 -15.11 4.53 2.25
N ASP A 239 -16.23 4.32 1.55
CA ASP A 239 -16.99 5.37 0.89
C ASP A 239 -17.44 6.48 1.89
N TRP A 240 -17.93 6.09 3.06
CA TRP A 240 -18.29 7.02 4.12
C TRP A 240 -17.09 7.90 4.53
N ASN A 241 -15.90 7.31 4.67
CA ASN A 241 -14.66 8.02 4.99
C ASN A 241 -14.24 8.97 3.85
N VAL A 242 -14.38 8.56 2.59
CA VAL A 242 -14.18 9.46 1.44
C VAL A 242 -15.13 10.66 1.54
N GLY A 243 -16.38 10.44 1.89
CA GLY A 243 -17.35 11.52 2.13
C GLY A 243 -16.92 12.48 3.24
N ARG A 244 -16.28 12.00 4.31
CA ARG A 244 -15.73 12.86 5.38
C ARG A 244 -14.63 13.77 4.84
N ILE A 245 -13.72 13.24 4.00
CA ILE A 245 -12.66 14.03 3.34
C ILE A 245 -13.28 15.12 2.45
N LEU A 246 -14.23 14.77 1.58
CA LEU A 246 -14.85 15.72 0.66
C LEU A 246 -15.55 16.86 1.42
N ARG A 247 -16.37 16.53 2.43
CA ARG A 247 -17.04 17.53 3.29
C ARG A 247 -16.05 18.41 4.06
N ARG A 248 -14.93 17.84 4.51
CA ARG A 248 -13.91 18.63 5.23
C ARG A 248 -13.23 19.64 4.31
N LEU A 249 -12.89 19.25 3.09
CA LEU A 249 -12.33 20.17 2.09
C LEU A 249 -13.30 21.32 1.78
N GLU A 250 -14.59 21.03 1.66
CA GLU A 250 -15.64 22.05 1.50
C GLU A 250 -15.70 22.98 2.71
N ALA A 251 -15.79 22.43 3.91
CA ALA A 251 -15.86 23.21 5.16
C ALA A 251 -14.64 24.11 5.41
N LEU A 252 -13.46 23.71 4.91
CA LEU A 252 -12.23 24.49 4.98
C LEU A 252 -12.10 25.52 3.83
N GLY A 253 -13.02 25.52 2.86
CA GLY A 253 -12.94 26.36 1.65
C GLY A 253 -11.79 25.94 0.70
N LEU A 254 -11.38 24.69 0.74
CA LEU A 254 -10.26 24.16 -0.04
C LEU A 254 -10.70 23.32 -1.25
N ALA A 255 -12.00 23.01 -1.39
CA ALA A 255 -12.49 22.07 -2.38
C ALA A 255 -12.13 22.46 -3.81
N ASP A 256 -12.28 23.75 -4.18
CA ASP A 256 -12.03 24.25 -5.53
C ASP A 256 -10.53 24.28 -5.90
N ASN A 257 -9.65 24.32 -4.89
CA ASN A 257 -8.20 24.30 -5.09
C ASN A 257 -7.55 23.00 -4.59
N THR A 258 -8.27 21.88 -4.71
CA THR A 258 -7.76 20.56 -4.34
C THR A 258 -8.02 19.53 -5.44
N ILE A 259 -6.96 18.87 -5.88
CA ILE A 259 -7.04 17.68 -6.74
C ILE A 259 -7.27 16.48 -5.84
N VAL A 260 -8.41 15.80 -6.00
CA VAL A 260 -8.73 14.57 -5.27
C VAL A 260 -8.70 13.40 -6.24
N VAL A 261 -7.85 12.41 -5.95
CA VAL A 261 -7.71 11.17 -6.70
C VAL A 261 -8.17 10.01 -5.83
N PHE A 262 -8.95 9.11 -6.39
CA PHE A 262 -9.31 7.82 -5.79
C PHE A 262 -9.02 6.70 -6.77
N PHE A 263 -8.36 5.63 -6.31
CA PHE A 263 -8.23 4.37 -7.05
C PHE A 263 -7.93 3.20 -6.09
N SER A 264 -7.96 1.95 -6.60
CA SER A 264 -7.56 0.75 -5.85
C SER A 264 -6.19 0.25 -6.29
N ASP A 265 -5.47 -0.42 -5.39
CA ASP A 265 -4.13 -0.92 -5.68
C ASP A 265 -4.08 -2.24 -6.47
N ASN A 266 -5.16 -3.02 -6.49
CA ASN A 266 -5.33 -4.21 -7.34
C ASN A 266 -6.80 -4.64 -7.38
N GLY A 267 -7.11 -5.63 -8.21
CA GLY A 267 -8.44 -6.24 -8.26
C GLY A 267 -8.84 -6.94 -6.95
N PRO A 268 -10.07 -7.45 -6.86
CA PRO A 268 -10.63 -8.02 -5.63
C PRO A 268 -9.88 -9.27 -5.19
N ALA A 269 -9.64 -9.43 -3.87
CA ALA A 269 -8.95 -10.60 -3.31
C ALA A 269 -9.81 -11.88 -3.30
N SER A 270 -11.12 -11.76 -3.51
CA SER A 270 -12.04 -12.89 -3.57
C SER A 270 -12.93 -12.79 -4.82
N ARG A 271 -13.42 -13.94 -5.26
CA ARG A 271 -14.42 -13.97 -6.34
C ARG A 271 -15.67 -13.26 -5.91
N ARG A 272 -16.09 -12.27 -6.67
CA ARG A 272 -17.33 -11.51 -6.54
C ARG A 272 -17.59 -10.76 -7.85
N TRP A 273 -18.74 -10.13 -7.99
CA TRP A 273 -19.03 -9.37 -9.18
C TRP A 273 -17.97 -8.28 -9.44
N ASN A 274 -17.39 -8.31 -10.63
CA ASN A 274 -16.34 -7.38 -11.04
C ASN A 274 -16.51 -7.04 -12.55
N GLY A 275 -17.73 -6.67 -12.95
CA GLY A 275 -18.03 -6.32 -14.34
C GLY A 275 -17.88 -7.47 -15.35
N GLY A 276 -17.96 -8.72 -14.91
CA GLY A 276 -17.75 -9.89 -15.75
C GLY A 276 -16.30 -10.16 -16.17
N MET A 277 -15.33 -9.38 -15.66
CA MET A 277 -13.92 -9.51 -15.99
C MET A 277 -13.30 -10.79 -15.41
N LYS A 278 -12.43 -11.43 -16.21
CA LYS A 278 -11.63 -12.59 -15.81
C LYS A 278 -10.53 -12.21 -14.82
N GLY A 279 -10.33 -13.02 -13.80
CA GLY A 279 -9.24 -12.87 -12.83
C GLY A 279 -9.63 -12.08 -11.59
N ILE A 280 -8.77 -12.21 -10.59
CA ILE A 280 -8.83 -11.54 -9.28
C ILE A 280 -7.41 -11.11 -8.90
N LYS A 281 -7.17 -10.53 -7.73
CA LYS A 281 -5.85 -10.21 -7.17
C LYS A 281 -4.82 -11.32 -7.47
N GLY A 282 -3.64 -10.92 -7.90
CA GLY A 282 -2.56 -11.83 -8.31
C GLY A 282 -2.65 -12.31 -9.76
N SER A 283 -3.79 -12.17 -10.45
CA SER A 283 -3.93 -12.47 -11.87
C SER A 283 -3.50 -11.27 -12.74
N VAL A 284 -2.77 -11.53 -13.80
CA VAL A 284 -2.42 -10.53 -14.83
C VAL A 284 -3.55 -10.30 -15.85
N ASP A 285 -4.71 -10.96 -15.67
CA ASP A 285 -5.94 -10.72 -16.44
C ASP A 285 -6.63 -9.42 -16.03
N GLU A 286 -7.62 -8.96 -16.83
CA GLU A 286 -8.29 -7.66 -16.66
C GLU A 286 -8.86 -7.46 -15.25
N GLY A 287 -9.53 -8.48 -14.68
CA GLY A 287 -10.14 -8.40 -13.34
C GLY A 287 -9.15 -8.31 -12.17
N GLY A 288 -7.89 -8.71 -12.39
CA GLY A 288 -6.82 -8.54 -11.39
C GLY A 288 -6.16 -7.18 -11.43
N VAL A 289 -6.24 -6.47 -12.58
CA VAL A 289 -5.45 -5.26 -12.83
C VAL A 289 -6.27 -4.02 -13.21
N ARG A 290 -7.52 -4.15 -13.64
CA ARG A 290 -8.39 -3.00 -13.88
C ARG A 290 -9.14 -2.64 -12.61
N VAL A 291 -9.03 -1.39 -12.20
CA VAL A 291 -9.59 -0.87 -10.96
C VAL A 291 -10.38 0.43 -11.20
N PRO A 292 -11.28 0.86 -10.29
CA PRO A 292 -11.88 2.18 -10.39
C PRO A 292 -10.81 3.25 -10.22
N CYS A 293 -10.89 4.31 -11.03
CA CYS A 293 -10.06 5.50 -10.85
C CYS A 293 -10.86 6.75 -11.19
N PHE A 294 -10.94 7.67 -10.21
CA PHE A 294 -11.67 8.93 -10.30
C PHE A 294 -10.76 10.09 -9.92
N ILE A 295 -10.80 11.19 -10.68
CA ILE A 295 -10.03 12.40 -10.38
C ILE A 295 -10.97 13.60 -10.45
N ARG A 296 -11.05 14.38 -9.36
CA ARG A 296 -11.83 15.62 -9.27
C ARG A 296 -10.93 16.82 -9.01
N TRP A 297 -11.11 17.87 -9.79
CA TRP A 297 -10.57 19.20 -9.55
C TRP A 297 -11.58 20.22 -10.03
N PRO A 298 -12.44 20.76 -9.14
CA PRO A 298 -13.50 21.69 -9.51
C PRO A 298 -12.98 22.90 -10.30
N GLY A 299 -13.72 23.32 -11.32
CA GLY A 299 -13.34 24.44 -12.17
C GLY A 299 -12.18 24.19 -13.15
N ARG A 300 -11.50 23.03 -13.07
CA ARG A 300 -10.39 22.64 -13.94
C ARG A 300 -10.69 21.38 -14.74
N ILE A 301 -11.16 20.33 -14.09
CA ILE A 301 -11.61 19.11 -14.74
C ILE A 301 -13.13 19.19 -14.89
N LYS A 302 -13.62 19.06 -16.12
CA LYS A 302 -15.05 19.14 -16.41
C LYS A 302 -15.78 17.94 -15.79
N PRO A 303 -16.86 18.15 -15.02
CA PRO A 303 -17.70 17.06 -14.52
C PRO A 303 -18.18 16.12 -15.62
N GLY A 304 -18.14 14.81 -15.34
CA GLY A 304 -18.53 13.78 -16.29
C GLY A 304 -17.51 13.50 -17.41
N THR A 305 -16.28 13.98 -17.28
CA THR A 305 -15.20 13.61 -18.21
C THR A 305 -14.95 12.11 -18.18
N LEU A 306 -14.99 11.45 -19.34
CA LEU A 306 -14.66 10.03 -19.49
C LEU A 306 -13.35 9.88 -20.28
N VAL A 307 -12.30 9.41 -19.61
CA VAL A 307 -11.01 9.08 -20.22
C VAL A 307 -11.07 7.65 -20.73
N ARG A 308 -11.08 7.47 -22.06
CA ARG A 308 -11.17 6.15 -22.71
C ARG A 308 -9.81 5.56 -23.04
N GLU A 309 -8.76 6.34 -23.00
CA GLU A 309 -7.40 5.91 -23.19
C GLU A 309 -6.95 5.02 -22.02
N ILE A 310 -6.08 4.05 -22.30
CA ILE A 310 -5.50 3.23 -21.22
C ILE A 310 -4.54 4.07 -20.40
N ALA A 311 -4.69 4.02 -19.09
CA ALA A 311 -3.81 4.67 -18.14
C ALA A 311 -3.50 3.72 -16.97
N GLY A 312 -2.50 4.04 -16.16
CA GLY A 312 -2.11 3.21 -15.03
C GLY A 312 -1.57 4.00 -13.84
N ALA A 313 -1.32 3.30 -12.74
CA ALA A 313 -0.82 3.93 -11.51
C ALA A 313 0.47 4.72 -11.72
N MET A 314 1.36 4.27 -12.60
CA MET A 314 2.60 4.94 -12.95
C MET A 314 2.41 6.30 -13.63
N ASP A 315 1.25 6.54 -14.24
CA ASP A 315 0.92 7.82 -14.91
C ASP A 315 0.56 8.92 -13.90
N LEU A 316 0.23 8.55 -12.65
CA LEU A 316 -0.21 9.52 -11.65
C LEU A 316 0.92 10.47 -11.21
N LEU A 317 2.15 9.99 -11.10
CA LEU A 317 3.28 10.88 -10.73
C LEU A 317 3.47 12.01 -11.76
N PRO A 318 3.72 11.74 -13.06
CA PRO A 318 3.88 12.81 -14.04
C PRO A 318 2.63 13.68 -14.18
N THR A 319 1.44 13.09 -14.10
CA THR A 319 0.16 13.80 -14.23
C THR A 319 -0.09 14.76 -13.06
N LEU A 320 0.06 14.29 -11.82
CA LEU A 320 -0.20 15.13 -10.65
C LEU A 320 0.82 16.24 -10.49
N THR A 321 2.09 15.97 -10.83
CA THR A 321 3.12 17.02 -10.85
C THR A 321 2.83 18.07 -11.92
N ALA A 322 2.38 17.67 -13.11
CA ALA A 322 1.98 18.58 -14.18
C ALA A 322 0.76 19.43 -13.79
N LEU A 323 -0.32 18.80 -13.30
CA LEU A 323 -1.53 19.49 -12.84
C LEU A 323 -1.24 20.50 -11.72
N ALA A 324 -0.34 20.15 -10.81
CA ALA A 324 0.03 21.00 -9.67
C ALA A 324 1.10 22.06 -10.01
N GLY A 325 1.60 22.09 -11.25
CA GLY A 325 2.68 22.98 -11.66
C GLY A 325 4.01 22.73 -10.91
N VAL A 326 4.23 21.48 -10.48
CA VAL A 326 5.44 21.03 -9.81
C VAL A 326 6.47 20.61 -10.86
N ARG A 327 7.61 21.29 -10.91
CA ARG A 327 8.73 20.85 -11.76
C ARG A 327 9.33 19.58 -11.17
N PHE A 328 9.24 18.49 -11.91
CA PHE A 328 9.82 17.21 -11.54
C PHE A 328 10.84 16.77 -12.58
N HIS A 329 12.07 16.54 -12.13
CA HIS A 329 13.15 16.01 -12.96
C HIS A 329 13.51 14.63 -12.40
N PRO A 330 12.97 13.56 -13.00
CA PRO A 330 13.24 12.21 -12.52
C PRO A 330 14.73 11.85 -12.74
N PRO A 331 15.40 11.19 -11.78
CA PRO A 331 16.79 10.75 -11.96
C PRO A 331 16.92 9.62 -12.98
N LYS A 332 15.83 8.93 -13.25
CA LYS A 332 15.72 7.80 -14.17
C LYS A 332 14.50 8.00 -15.09
N PRO A 333 14.52 7.49 -16.35
CA PRO A 333 13.37 7.61 -17.24
C PRO A 333 12.08 7.04 -16.61
N LEU A 334 10.98 7.75 -16.81
CA LEU A 334 9.65 7.27 -16.41
C LEU A 334 9.11 6.27 -17.44
N ASP A 335 8.33 5.30 -16.99
CA ASP A 335 7.48 4.45 -17.82
C ASP A 335 6.06 5.06 -17.95
N GLY A 336 5.64 5.81 -16.93
CA GLY A 336 4.40 6.58 -16.92
C GLY A 336 4.46 7.84 -17.78
N VAL A 337 3.28 8.27 -18.24
CA VAL A 337 3.11 9.47 -19.06
C VAL A 337 2.17 10.47 -18.39
N ASP A 338 2.33 11.75 -18.69
CA ASP A 338 1.40 12.79 -18.24
C ASP A 338 0.07 12.70 -19.01
N VAL A 339 -1.01 12.32 -18.32
CA VAL A 339 -2.37 12.26 -18.88
C VAL A 339 -3.20 13.51 -18.56
N SER A 340 -2.60 14.57 -18.03
CA SER A 340 -3.31 15.82 -17.74
C SER A 340 -3.99 16.44 -18.96
N PRO A 341 -3.48 16.34 -20.22
CA PRO A 341 -4.18 16.84 -21.39
C PRO A 341 -5.53 16.13 -21.65
N LEU A 342 -5.64 14.84 -21.31
CA LEU A 342 -6.92 14.10 -21.41
C LEU A 342 -7.91 14.59 -20.35
N LEU A 343 -7.45 14.82 -19.13
CA LEU A 343 -8.26 15.30 -18.02
C LEU A 343 -8.77 16.73 -18.23
N LEU A 344 -7.95 17.58 -18.83
CA LEU A 344 -8.27 18.99 -19.07
C LEU A 344 -8.98 19.21 -20.42
N GLY A 345 -9.15 18.15 -21.23
CA GLY A 345 -9.78 18.25 -22.56
C GLY A 345 -8.95 19.04 -23.59
N THR A 346 -7.64 19.11 -23.41
CA THR A 346 -6.72 19.83 -24.31
C THR A 346 -5.97 18.89 -25.27
N ALA A 347 -6.12 17.58 -25.12
CA ALA A 347 -5.53 16.62 -26.03
C ALA A 347 -6.25 16.63 -27.39
N HIS A 348 -5.52 16.88 -28.48
CA HIS A 348 -6.03 16.79 -29.87
C HIS A 348 -5.82 15.40 -30.49
N SER A 349 -4.84 14.68 -30.02
CA SER A 349 -4.55 13.28 -30.38
C SER A 349 -3.86 12.60 -29.18
N TRP A 350 -3.95 11.27 -29.11
CA TRP A 350 -3.29 10.50 -28.09
C TRP A 350 -2.61 9.27 -28.71
N PRO A 351 -1.33 9.07 -28.48
CA PRO A 351 -0.62 7.93 -29.07
C PRO A 351 -1.10 6.61 -28.44
N GLU A 352 -1.22 5.59 -29.26
CA GLU A 352 -1.43 4.24 -28.75
C GLU A 352 -0.20 3.79 -27.95
N ARG A 353 -0.44 3.13 -26.83
CA ARG A 353 0.61 2.58 -25.96
C ARG A 353 0.25 1.19 -25.47
N LEU A 354 1.26 0.50 -24.96
CA LEU A 354 1.10 -0.78 -24.28
C LEU A 354 1.34 -0.58 -22.78
N LEU A 355 0.54 -1.24 -21.97
CA LEU A 355 0.77 -1.42 -20.55
C LEU A 355 0.99 -2.90 -20.26
N PHE A 356 1.90 -3.20 -19.35
CA PHE A 356 2.26 -4.55 -18.98
C PHE A 356 1.90 -4.80 -17.52
N ALA A 357 1.29 -5.95 -17.24
CA ALA A 357 1.07 -6.39 -15.87
C ALA A 357 1.97 -7.60 -15.59
N HIS A 358 2.62 -7.60 -14.44
CA HIS A 358 3.58 -8.64 -14.05
C HIS A 358 3.33 -9.11 -12.62
N HIS A 359 3.36 -10.43 -12.41
CA HIS A 359 3.37 -11.05 -11.09
C HIS A 359 3.97 -12.47 -11.16
N LEU A 360 4.96 -12.75 -10.30
CA LEU A 360 5.60 -14.07 -10.17
C LEU A 360 6.03 -14.69 -11.52
N GLY A 361 6.60 -13.88 -12.41
CA GLY A 361 7.04 -14.33 -13.73
C GLY A 361 5.96 -14.34 -14.82
N HIS A 362 4.67 -14.20 -14.45
CA HIS A 362 3.57 -14.06 -15.42
C HIS A 362 3.51 -12.63 -15.92
N VAL A 363 3.38 -12.44 -17.23
CA VAL A 363 3.28 -11.11 -17.86
C VAL A 363 2.16 -11.12 -18.88
N SER A 364 1.31 -10.09 -18.85
CA SER A 364 0.35 -9.79 -19.90
C SER A 364 0.62 -8.42 -20.52
N ALA A 365 0.26 -8.24 -21.79
CA ALA A 365 0.31 -6.95 -22.50
C ALA A 365 -1.09 -6.46 -22.82
N ARG A 366 -1.36 -5.17 -22.61
CA ARG A 366 -2.63 -4.48 -22.86
C ARG A 366 -2.43 -3.31 -23.79
N SER A 367 -3.00 -3.35 -24.99
CA SER A 367 -3.18 -2.21 -25.90
C SER A 367 -4.55 -1.55 -25.65
N PRO A 368 -4.91 -0.43 -26.29
CA PRO A 368 -6.25 0.13 -26.17
C PRO A 368 -7.38 -0.85 -26.52
N ARG A 369 -7.15 -1.80 -27.40
CA ARG A 369 -8.17 -2.77 -27.85
C ARG A 369 -7.89 -4.19 -27.40
N TYR A 370 -6.64 -4.67 -27.46
CA TYR A 370 -6.31 -6.08 -27.28
C TYR A 370 -5.55 -6.33 -25.98
N ARG A 371 -5.74 -7.54 -25.43
CA ARG A 371 -4.91 -8.10 -24.36
C ARG A 371 -4.32 -9.42 -24.84
N LEU A 372 -3.01 -9.56 -24.70
CA LEU A 372 -2.32 -10.83 -24.75
C LEU A 372 -2.12 -11.32 -23.31
N ASP A 373 -2.65 -12.49 -22.97
CA ASP A 373 -2.45 -13.08 -21.65
C ASP A 373 -1.08 -13.78 -21.51
N GLU A 374 -0.80 -14.29 -20.33
CA GLU A 374 0.45 -14.99 -20.00
C GLU A 374 0.70 -16.27 -20.80
N ARG A 375 -0.35 -16.85 -21.41
CA ARG A 375 -0.30 -18.09 -22.19
C ARG A 375 -0.27 -17.84 -23.69
N GLY A 376 -0.31 -16.58 -24.10
CA GLY A 376 -0.32 -16.17 -25.50
C GLY A 376 -1.71 -16.14 -26.13
N ALA A 377 -2.78 -16.31 -25.36
CA ALA A 377 -4.16 -16.11 -25.83
C ALA A 377 -4.43 -14.61 -26.01
N LEU A 378 -5.08 -14.26 -27.13
CA LEU A 378 -5.41 -12.89 -27.51
C LEU A 378 -6.90 -12.61 -27.34
N PHE A 379 -7.24 -11.50 -26.69
CA PHE A 379 -8.63 -11.09 -26.44
C PHE A 379 -8.89 -9.69 -26.98
N ASP A 380 -10.08 -9.50 -27.60
CA ASP A 380 -10.57 -8.17 -27.97
C ASP A 380 -11.33 -7.56 -26.77
N MET A 381 -10.68 -6.71 -26.02
CA MET A 381 -11.18 -6.18 -24.77
C MET A 381 -12.34 -5.18 -24.90
N ILE A 382 -12.70 -4.81 -26.14
CA ILE A 382 -13.90 -4.00 -26.43
C ILE A 382 -15.11 -4.92 -26.63
N ALA A 383 -14.93 -6.00 -27.38
CA ALA A 383 -16.00 -6.95 -27.69
C ALA A 383 -16.16 -8.03 -26.60
N ASP A 384 -15.09 -8.38 -25.91
CA ASP A 384 -14.99 -9.46 -24.91
C ASP A 384 -14.17 -9.02 -23.68
N PRO A 385 -14.69 -8.09 -22.85
CA PRO A 385 -14.02 -7.66 -21.63
C PRO A 385 -13.85 -8.79 -20.60
N GLY A 386 -14.61 -9.89 -20.73
CA GLY A 386 -14.54 -11.09 -19.89
C GLY A 386 -13.42 -12.04 -20.28
N GLN A 387 -12.71 -11.83 -21.41
CA GLN A 387 -11.64 -12.71 -21.90
C GLN A 387 -12.13 -14.16 -22.06
N THR A 388 -13.28 -14.35 -22.72
CA THR A 388 -13.92 -15.66 -22.89
C THR A 388 -13.54 -16.34 -24.20
N ARG A 389 -13.11 -15.57 -25.23
CA ARG A 389 -12.81 -16.06 -26.57
C ARG A 389 -11.39 -15.68 -26.97
N ASP A 390 -10.53 -16.69 -27.11
CA ASP A 390 -9.21 -16.51 -27.71
C ASP A 390 -9.32 -16.32 -29.24
N ILE A 391 -8.80 -15.18 -29.71
CA ILE A 391 -8.77 -14.82 -31.15
C ILE A 391 -7.35 -14.80 -31.73
N ALA A 392 -6.36 -15.41 -31.06
CA ALA A 392 -4.97 -15.41 -31.52
C ALA A 392 -4.81 -16.01 -32.94
N ALA A 393 -5.56 -17.08 -33.25
CA ALA A 393 -5.58 -17.68 -34.57
C ALA A 393 -6.24 -16.79 -35.64
N GLU A 394 -7.20 -15.94 -35.27
CA GLU A 394 -7.88 -15.02 -36.19
C GLU A 394 -7.09 -13.71 -36.42
N LYS A 395 -6.25 -13.34 -35.45
CA LYS A 395 -5.43 -12.13 -35.47
C LYS A 395 -3.95 -12.42 -35.17
N PRO A 396 -3.32 -13.32 -35.97
CA PRO A 396 -1.97 -13.82 -35.65
C PRO A 396 -0.90 -12.72 -35.68
N ASP A 397 -1.08 -11.66 -36.46
CA ASP A 397 -0.13 -10.53 -36.51
C ASP A 397 -0.15 -9.71 -35.22
N VAL A 398 -1.35 -9.46 -34.68
CA VAL A 398 -1.52 -8.75 -33.41
C VAL A 398 -0.95 -9.58 -32.26
N ALA A 399 -1.25 -10.90 -32.24
CA ALA A 399 -0.72 -11.80 -31.22
C ALA A 399 0.82 -11.82 -31.23
N ARG A 400 1.43 -11.95 -32.43
CA ARG A 400 2.90 -11.91 -32.60
C ARG A 400 3.51 -10.56 -32.22
N GLN A 401 2.85 -9.44 -32.54
CA GLN A 401 3.30 -8.12 -32.16
C GLN A 401 3.33 -7.95 -30.63
N LEU A 402 2.25 -8.31 -29.94
CA LEU A 402 2.16 -8.22 -28.49
C LEU A 402 3.11 -9.20 -27.79
N ALA A 403 3.30 -10.41 -28.33
CA ALA A 403 4.26 -11.37 -27.79
C ALA A 403 5.71 -10.86 -27.87
N ARG A 404 6.08 -10.21 -29.00
CA ARG A 404 7.41 -9.57 -29.13
C ARG A 404 7.56 -8.43 -28.11
N ALA A 405 6.52 -7.60 -27.92
CA ALA A 405 6.54 -6.53 -26.94
C ALA A 405 6.70 -7.07 -25.50
N VAL A 406 6.03 -8.18 -25.15
CA VAL A 406 6.22 -8.86 -23.85
C VAL A 406 7.66 -9.35 -23.70
N ALA A 407 8.23 -9.98 -24.72
CA ALA A 407 9.61 -10.48 -24.66
C ALA A 407 10.62 -9.33 -24.48
N GLN A 408 10.44 -8.22 -25.20
CA GLN A 408 11.26 -7.03 -25.05
C GLN A 408 11.13 -6.43 -23.66
N TRP A 409 9.90 -6.22 -23.18
CA TRP A 409 9.65 -5.68 -21.85
C TRP A 409 10.27 -6.56 -20.75
N ARG A 410 10.17 -7.89 -20.86
CA ARG A 410 10.82 -8.82 -19.94
C ARG A 410 12.34 -8.61 -19.89
N ALA A 411 12.98 -8.51 -21.05
CA ALA A 411 14.43 -8.33 -21.16
C ALA A 411 14.90 -6.97 -20.57
N GLU A 412 14.07 -5.93 -20.68
CA GLU A 412 14.41 -4.58 -20.22
C GLU A 412 14.06 -4.32 -18.74
N VAL A 413 13.00 -4.94 -18.22
CA VAL A 413 12.41 -4.58 -16.94
C VAL A 413 12.65 -5.62 -15.85
N LEU A 414 12.61 -6.93 -16.21
CA LEU A 414 12.80 -7.99 -15.24
C LEU A 414 14.29 -8.29 -15.02
N THR A 415 14.65 -8.55 -13.78
CA THR A 415 15.96 -9.09 -13.42
C THR A 415 15.76 -10.46 -12.80
N GLU A 416 16.59 -11.42 -13.20
CA GLU A 416 16.62 -12.76 -12.63
C GLU A 416 17.47 -12.85 -11.34
N ALA A 417 18.25 -11.81 -11.05
CA ALA A 417 19.11 -11.81 -9.86
C ALA A 417 18.26 -11.91 -8.58
N PRO A 418 18.64 -12.76 -7.63
CA PRO A 418 17.95 -12.85 -6.33
C PRO A 418 18.04 -11.51 -5.58
N ASP A 419 17.07 -11.26 -4.70
CA ASP A 419 17.12 -10.11 -3.80
C ASP A 419 17.96 -10.47 -2.58
N GLU A 420 19.22 -10.03 -2.60
CA GLU A 420 20.20 -10.26 -1.53
C GLU A 420 20.45 -9.02 -0.66
N ARG A 421 19.57 -8.02 -0.73
CA ARG A 421 19.69 -6.82 0.09
C ARG A 421 19.53 -7.16 1.58
N PRO A 422 20.50 -6.86 2.45
CA PRO A 422 20.35 -7.04 3.89
C PRO A 422 19.31 -6.07 4.45
N PHE A 423 18.82 -6.31 5.66
CA PHE A 423 17.98 -5.35 6.37
C PHE A 423 18.86 -4.27 7.00
N PRO A 424 18.67 -2.99 6.69
CA PRO A 424 19.51 -1.92 7.20
C PRO A 424 19.18 -1.59 8.66
N VAL A 425 20.20 -1.31 9.46
CA VAL A 425 20.11 -1.02 10.90
C VAL A 425 20.97 0.19 11.24
N GLY A 426 20.44 1.10 12.08
CA GLY A 426 21.23 2.13 12.72
C GLY A 426 21.46 3.39 11.90
N PHE A 427 20.43 4.19 11.76
CA PHE A 427 20.46 5.54 11.19
C PHE A 427 20.18 6.57 12.28
N ALA A 428 21.02 7.61 12.35
CA ALA A 428 20.87 8.66 13.37
C ALA A 428 19.58 9.47 13.19
N GLU A 429 19.13 9.63 11.95
CA GLU A 429 17.90 10.32 11.58
C GLU A 429 16.65 9.55 12.01
N PHE A 430 16.76 8.23 12.11
CA PHE A 430 15.68 7.32 12.49
C PHE A 430 16.22 6.19 13.37
N PRO A 431 16.45 6.46 14.68
CA PRO A 431 17.23 5.60 15.53
C PRO A 431 16.62 4.22 15.80
N MET A 432 15.27 4.09 15.77
CA MET A 432 14.59 2.81 15.98
C MET A 432 14.51 2.02 14.67
N THR A 433 15.05 0.80 14.66
CA THR A 433 14.92 -0.14 13.54
C THR A 433 14.02 -1.31 13.96
N PRO A 434 12.83 -1.47 13.35
CA PRO A 434 11.98 -2.63 13.57
C PRO A 434 12.45 -3.82 12.72
N LEU A 435 12.53 -4.99 13.34
CA LEU A 435 12.87 -6.27 12.71
C LEU A 435 11.78 -7.30 13.04
N PRO A 436 10.62 -7.26 12.35
CA PRO A 436 9.49 -8.12 12.62
C PRO A 436 9.77 -9.58 12.20
N ALA A 437 8.99 -10.52 12.76
CA ALA A 437 9.07 -11.94 12.43
C ALA A 437 8.94 -12.21 10.92
N ARG A 438 8.18 -11.39 10.17
CA ARG A 438 8.04 -11.55 8.70
C ARG A 438 9.37 -11.43 7.96
N ASP A 439 10.30 -10.60 8.46
CA ASP A 439 11.59 -10.29 7.83
C ASP A 439 12.71 -11.25 8.30
N ALA A 440 12.42 -12.11 9.28
CA ALA A 440 13.33 -13.07 9.85
C ALA A 440 13.23 -14.45 9.23
N VAL A 441 14.31 -15.20 9.34
CA VAL A 441 14.39 -16.63 8.99
C VAL A 441 14.30 -17.46 10.27
N PRO A 442 13.23 -18.27 10.47
CA PRO A 442 13.16 -19.21 11.57
C PRO A 442 14.07 -20.41 11.29
N ARG A 443 14.78 -20.88 12.31
CA ARG A 443 15.66 -22.04 12.28
C ARG A 443 15.18 -23.09 13.28
N GLY A 444 15.31 -24.35 12.94
CA GLY A 444 14.91 -25.47 13.79
C GLY A 444 13.39 -25.68 13.81
N ASN A 445 12.80 -25.79 14.98
CA ASN A 445 11.37 -26.10 15.16
C ASN A 445 10.44 -24.88 15.06
N ILE A 446 11.01 -23.67 15.00
CA ILE A 446 10.25 -22.42 14.98
C ILE A 446 9.38 -22.35 13.72
N GLN A 447 8.11 -22.00 13.91
CA GLN A 447 7.11 -21.93 12.85
C GLN A 447 6.43 -20.56 12.82
N ARG A 448 5.98 -20.14 11.63
CA ARG A 448 5.08 -18.99 11.49
C ARG A 448 3.68 -19.35 11.99
N SER A 449 3.02 -18.38 12.60
CA SER A 449 1.64 -18.52 13.09
C SER A 449 0.62 -18.71 11.97
N ALA A 450 0.93 -18.24 10.74
CA ALA A 450 0.10 -18.42 9.55
C ALA A 450 0.95 -18.33 8.26
N PRO A 451 0.42 -18.79 7.11
CA PRO A 451 1.11 -18.77 5.82
C PRO A 451 1.46 -17.37 5.32
N ALA A 452 0.56 -16.38 5.48
CA ALA A 452 0.80 -14.99 5.08
C ALA A 452 1.76 -14.31 6.08
N PRO A 453 2.97 -13.90 5.65
CA PRO A 453 4.02 -13.49 6.59
C PRO A 453 3.83 -12.11 7.21
N ASN A 454 3.12 -11.19 6.54
CA ASN A 454 3.11 -9.76 6.89
C ASN A 454 2.74 -9.44 8.35
N CYS A 455 1.73 -10.10 8.92
CA CYS A 455 1.35 -9.97 10.33
C CYS A 455 1.63 -11.23 11.14
N SER A 456 2.39 -12.20 10.58
CA SER A 456 2.74 -13.42 11.31
C SER A 456 3.71 -13.13 12.46
N TRP A 457 3.68 -14.03 13.42
CA TRP A 457 4.62 -14.13 14.53
C TRP A 457 5.16 -15.55 14.59
N PHE A 458 6.24 -15.77 15.34
CA PHE A 458 6.83 -17.09 15.49
C PHE A 458 6.32 -17.78 16.75
N LYS A 459 6.06 -19.07 16.62
CA LYS A 459 5.65 -20.00 17.68
C LYS A 459 6.49 -21.26 17.62
N ASN A 460 6.26 -22.16 18.55
CA ASN A 460 6.93 -23.48 18.61
C ASN A 460 8.46 -23.38 18.72
N TRP A 461 8.95 -22.40 19.47
CA TRP A 461 10.36 -22.28 19.81
C TRP A 461 10.68 -23.13 21.04
N THR A 462 11.12 -24.38 20.83
CA THR A 462 11.15 -25.43 21.85
C THR A 462 12.56 -25.90 22.24
N SER A 463 13.58 -25.42 21.56
CA SER A 463 14.96 -25.93 21.75
C SER A 463 15.99 -24.80 21.78
N THR A 464 17.09 -25.01 22.47
CA THR A 464 18.31 -24.16 22.43
C THR A 464 19.02 -24.23 21.09
N ASN A 465 18.72 -25.23 20.26
CA ASN A 465 19.23 -25.34 18.88
C ASN A 465 18.43 -24.48 17.90
N ASP A 466 17.24 -24.04 18.30
CA ASP A 466 16.40 -23.16 17.48
C ASP A 466 16.92 -21.72 17.52
N ALA A 467 16.73 -20.97 16.42
CA ALA A 467 17.12 -19.57 16.35
C ALA A 467 16.24 -18.78 15.39
N ILE A 468 16.19 -17.47 15.60
CA ILE A 468 15.61 -16.48 14.69
C ILE A 468 16.77 -15.65 14.15
N THR A 469 16.90 -15.54 12.82
CA THR A 469 18.03 -14.87 12.19
C THR A 469 17.60 -13.81 11.19
N TRP A 470 18.39 -12.74 11.06
CA TRP A 470 18.27 -11.70 10.05
C TRP A 470 19.62 -11.47 9.40
N ASP A 471 19.67 -11.33 8.08
CA ASP A 471 20.81 -10.76 7.39
C ASP A 471 20.71 -9.25 7.47
N VAL A 472 21.54 -8.60 8.25
CA VAL A 472 21.49 -7.16 8.50
C VAL A 472 22.76 -6.46 8.03
N GLU A 473 22.61 -5.17 7.67
CA GLU A 473 23.73 -4.25 7.48
C GLU A 473 23.63 -3.10 8.48
N VAL A 474 24.60 -3.05 9.38
CA VAL A 474 24.70 -1.97 10.37
C VAL A 474 25.41 -0.77 9.73
N HIS A 475 24.75 0.39 9.75
CA HIS A 475 25.25 1.62 9.14
C HIS A 475 26.01 2.53 10.13
N THR A 476 25.73 2.43 11.42
CA THR A 476 26.36 3.27 12.46
C THR A 476 26.93 2.40 13.57
N ASN A 477 28.23 2.58 13.89
CA ASN A 477 28.83 2.00 15.09
C ASN A 477 28.18 2.62 16.34
N GLY A 478 27.78 1.82 17.29
CA GLY A 478 27.18 2.35 18.51
C GLY A 478 26.60 1.29 19.43
N ASP A 479 26.08 1.75 20.54
CA ASP A 479 25.27 0.95 21.45
C ASP A 479 23.82 1.01 21.02
N TYR A 480 23.17 -0.15 21.03
CA TYR A 480 21.79 -0.30 20.63
C TYR A 480 20.98 -0.92 21.77
N GLU A 481 19.87 -0.31 22.12
CA GLU A 481 18.90 -0.93 23.01
C GLU A 481 18.10 -1.97 22.22
N ALA A 482 18.14 -3.23 22.68
CA ALA A 482 17.43 -4.35 22.08
C ALA A 482 16.17 -4.67 22.86
N THR A 483 15.02 -4.63 22.19
CA THR A 483 13.69 -4.94 22.77
C THR A 483 12.98 -5.99 21.93
N VAL A 484 12.56 -7.07 22.57
CA VAL A 484 11.75 -8.15 21.95
C VAL A 484 10.28 -7.98 22.32
N PHE A 485 9.38 -8.12 21.36
CA PHE A 485 7.95 -8.17 21.59
C PHE A 485 7.47 -9.62 21.62
N TYR A 486 6.91 -10.06 22.75
CA TYR A 486 6.65 -11.47 23.03
C TYR A 486 5.33 -11.73 23.75
N THR A 487 4.91 -13.01 23.72
CA THR A 487 3.99 -13.61 24.70
C THR A 487 4.60 -14.92 25.20
N CYS A 488 4.32 -15.29 26.46
CA CYS A 488 4.84 -16.52 27.07
C CYS A 488 3.91 -16.96 28.20
N PRO A 489 3.39 -18.21 28.18
CA PRO A 489 2.63 -18.78 29.29
C PRO A 489 3.44 -18.83 30.58
N GLU A 490 2.78 -18.78 31.73
CA GLU A 490 3.43 -18.82 33.05
C GLU A 490 4.28 -20.08 33.24
N ALA A 491 3.76 -21.24 32.80
CA ALA A 491 4.45 -22.52 32.90
C ALA A 491 5.73 -22.61 32.03
N ASP A 492 5.89 -21.73 31.04
CA ASP A 492 7.02 -21.70 30.10
C ASP A 492 7.98 -20.54 30.39
N ALA A 493 7.64 -19.64 31.33
CA ALA A 493 8.43 -18.45 31.61
C ALA A 493 9.80 -18.79 32.27
N GLY A 494 10.79 -17.95 31.99
CA GLY A 494 12.11 -18.07 32.60
C GLY A 494 13.23 -18.48 31.66
N SER A 495 12.96 -18.73 30.39
CA SER A 495 13.99 -18.98 29.37
C SER A 495 15.00 -17.82 29.31
N THR A 496 16.28 -18.13 29.15
CA THR A 496 17.33 -17.15 28.88
C THR A 496 17.57 -17.11 27.37
N VAL A 497 17.48 -15.91 26.78
CA VAL A 497 17.74 -15.69 25.35
C VAL A 497 18.97 -14.81 25.16
N GLU A 498 19.69 -15.04 24.07
CA GLU A 498 20.87 -14.26 23.65
C GLU A 498 20.61 -13.67 22.27
N LEU A 499 20.82 -12.37 22.14
CA LEU A 499 20.95 -11.69 20.85
C LEU A 499 22.44 -11.46 20.58
N SER A 500 22.92 -11.83 19.38
CA SER A 500 24.33 -11.72 19.01
C SER A 500 24.53 -11.21 17.59
N PHE A 501 25.64 -10.46 17.39
CA PHE A 501 26.10 -9.96 16.10
C PHE A 501 27.64 -9.81 16.12
N LYS A 502 28.36 -10.45 15.19
CA LYS A 502 29.84 -10.34 15.04
C LYS A 502 30.64 -10.44 16.37
N GLY A 503 30.25 -11.33 17.26
CA GLY A 503 30.92 -11.51 18.56
C GLY A 503 30.35 -10.67 19.71
N SER A 504 29.69 -9.57 19.45
CA SER A 504 28.93 -8.84 20.46
C SER A 504 27.68 -9.63 20.86
N ARG A 505 27.31 -9.56 22.15
CA ARG A 505 26.14 -10.30 22.66
C ARG A 505 25.46 -9.57 23.82
N VAL A 506 24.17 -9.78 23.96
CA VAL A 506 23.36 -9.39 25.11
C VAL A 506 22.41 -10.51 25.46
N THR A 507 22.16 -10.73 26.73
CA THR A 507 21.25 -11.77 27.22
C THR A 507 20.13 -11.16 28.01
N GLY A 508 18.94 -11.76 27.93
CA GLY A 508 17.78 -11.38 28.70
C GLY A 508 16.98 -12.62 29.14
N ARG A 509 16.19 -12.46 30.20
CA ARG A 509 15.31 -13.52 30.69
C ARG A 509 13.88 -13.23 30.23
N VAL A 510 13.22 -14.23 29.66
CA VAL A 510 11.82 -14.16 29.26
C VAL A 510 10.94 -14.13 30.53
N TRP A 511 10.73 -12.94 31.04
CA TRP A 511 10.02 -12.66 32.29
C TRP A 511 9.51 -11.20 32.32
N PRO A 512 8.35 -10.97 32.95
CA PRO A 512 7.39 -11.92 33.53
C PRO A 512 6.56 -12.62 32.45
N ALA A 513 5.83 -13.68 32.82
CA ALA A 513 4.86 -14.33 31.96
C ALA A 513 3.80 -13.36 31.42
N TRP A 514 3.36 -13.57 30.19
CA TRP A 514 2.32 -12.79 29.54
C TRP A 514 1.72 -13.60 28.40
N ASP A 515 0.51 -14.12 28.56
CA ASP A 515 -0.16 -14.94 27.56
C ASP A 515 -1.63 -14.53 27.38
N PRO A 516 -1.89 -13.38 26.76
CA PRO A 516 -3.24 -12.96 26.48
C PRO A 516 -3.87 -13.86 25.40
N PRO A 517 -5.22 -13.96 25.36
CA PRO A 517 -5.92 -14.73 24.34
C PRO A 517 -5.70 -14.14 22.95
N LEU A 518 -5.93 -14.96 21.92
CA LEU A 518 -6.03 -14.51 20.55
C LEU A 518 -7.23 -13.56 20.39
N LYS A 519 -7.04 -12.47 19.64
CA LYS A 519 -8.11 -11.56 19.25
C LYS A 519 -8.89 -12.17 18.08
N THR A 520 -10.06 -12.73 18.34
CA THR A 520 -10.86 -13.46 17.36
C THR A 520 -12.27 -12.92 17.15
N ASN A 521 -12.70 -11.99 18.00
CA ASN A 521 -14.08 -11.49 18.06
C ASN A 521 -14.41 -10.34 17.11
N GLU A 522 -13.41 -9.81 16.39
CA GLU A 522 -13.59 -8.68 15.48
C GLU A 522 -13.89 -9.12 14.03
N ASP A 523 -13.59 -10.36 13.69
CA ASP A 523 -13.69 -10.88 12.34
C ASP A 523 -15.15 -11.22 11.97
N ARG A 524 -15.58 -10.80 10.78
CA ARG A 524 -16.91 -11.14 10.22
C ARG A 524 -16.90 -12.50 9.55
N VAL A 525 -15.73 -12.96 9.14
CA VAL A 525 -15.49 -14.31 8.59
C VAL A 525 -14.16 -14.84 9.09
N PRO A 526 -14.01 -16.17 9.29
CA PRO A 526 -12.77 -16.74 9.78
C PRO A 526 -11.59 -16.43 8.86
N ARG A 527 -10.42 -16.14 9.44
CA ARG A 527 -9.17 -15.95 8.71
C ARG A 527 -8.72 -17.27 8.06
N ARG A 528 -8.14 -17.18 6.87
CA ARG A 528 -7.62 -18.34 6.14
C ARG A 528 -6.10 -18.37 6.08
N ALA A 529 -5.48 -17.27 5.75
CA ALA A 529 -4.04 -17.16 5.54
C ALA A 529 -3.35 -16.22 6.53
N GLU A 530 -4.08 -15.27 7.10
CA GLU A 530 -3.56 -14.28 8.04
C GLU A 530 -3.59 -14.82 9.48
N SER A 531 -2.63 -14.36 10.28
CA SER A 531 -2.57 -14.68 11.71
C SER A 531 -3.67 -13.97 12.50
N TYR A 532 -4.31 -14.67 13.43
CA TYR A 532 -4.91 -14.00 14.57
C TYR A 532 -3.82 -13.39 15.44
N MET A 533 -4.09 -12.24 16.02
CA MET A 533 -3.14 -11.49 16.81
C MET A 533 -3.33 -11.73 18.31
N LYS A 534 -2.25 -11.55 19.06
CA LYS A 534 -2.22 -11.42 20.52
C LYS A 534 -1.78 -10.00 20.88
N GLU A 535 -1.95 -9.59 22.10
CA GLU A 535 -1.30 -8.40 22.63
C GLU A 535 0.13 -8.75 23.05
N PHE A 536 1.11 -8.41 22.20
CA PHE A 536 2.53 -8.61 22.47
C PHE A 536 3.06 -7.47 23.32
N ARG A 537 3.88 -7.79 24.33
CA ARG A 537 4.50 -6.80 25.18
C ARG A 537 6.01 -6.72 24.99
N PRO A 538 6.63 -5.56 25.28
CA PRO A 538 8.08 -5.40 25.17
C PRO A 538 8.82 -6.13 26.30
N LEU A 539 9.95 -6.76 25.97
CA LEU A 539 10.98 -7.28 26.86
C LEU A 539 12.30 -6.61 26.52
N GLN A 540 12.83 -5.83 27.44
CA GLN A 540 14.16 -5.23 27.31
C GLN A 540 15.21 -6.32 27.49
N LEU A 541 16.02 -6.60 26.46
CA LEU A 541 17.19 -7.50 26.59
C LEU A 541 18.40 -6.78 27.17
N GLY A 542 18.56 -5.47 26.90
CA GLY A 542 19.68 -4.66 27.30
C GLY A 542 20.37 -3.97 26.15
N ARG A 543 21.62 -3.53 26.35
CA ARG A 543 22.44 -2.84 25.34
C ARG A 543 23.39 -3.80 24.66
N LEU A 544 23.48 -3.69 23.34
CA LEU A 544 24.35 -4.46 22.46
C LEU A 544 25.21 -3.49 21.65
N ARG A 545 26.54 -3.63 21.69
CA ARG A 545 27.45 -2.89 20.81
C ARG A 545 27.40 -3.47 19.42
N LEU A 546 27.02 -2.66 18.40
CA LEU A 546 27.07 -3.07 17.01
C LEU A 546 28.16 -2.31 16.25
N GLU A 547 28.91 -3.04 15.44
CA GLU A 547 29.89 -2.49 14.51
C GLU A 547 29.32 -2.46 13.10
N LYS A 548 29.69 -1.42 12.35
CA LYS A 548 29.30 -1.23 10.95
C LYS A 548 29.63 -2.45 10.08
N GLY A 549 28.74 -2.73 9.14
CA GLY A 549 28.88 -3.76 8.10
C GLY A 549 27.83 -4.86 8.20
N ARG A 550 27.83 -5.73 7.19
CA ARG A 550 26.86 -6.83 7.00
C ARG A 550 27.22 -8.03 7.88
N GLY A 551 26.20 -8.70 8.40
CA GLY A 551 26.35 -9.94 9.15
C GLY A 551 25.00 -10.53 9.57
N GLU A 552 25.05 -11.75 10.11
CA GLU A 552 23.87 -12.39 10.70
C GLU A 552 23.63 -11.83 12.11
N LEU A 553 22.47 -11.25 12.31
CA LEU A 553 21.91 -10.96 13.63
C LEU A 553 21.11 -12.20 14.06
N ARG A 554 21.45 -12.76 15.25
CA ARG A 554 20.92 -14.04 15.70
C ARG A 554 20.32 -13.93 17.11
N LEU A 555 19.07 -14.32 17.26
CA LEU A 555 18.40 -14.49 18.53
C LEU A 555 18.20 -15.99 18.80
N ARG A 556 18.77 -16.52 19.90
CA ARG A 556 18.66 -17.93 20.32
C ARG A 556 18.34 -18.07 21.79
N ALA A 557 17.85 -19.23 22.21
CA ALA A 557 17.70 -19.56 23.62
C ALA A 557 18.99 -20.22 24.15
N LEU A 558 19.40 -19.85 25.36
CA LEU A 558 20.48 -20.50 26.11
C LEU A 558 19.93 -21.55 27.08
N SER A 559 18.69 -21.36 27.53
CA SER A 559 17.98 -22.32 28.39
C SER A 559 16.47 -22.27 28.09
N VAL A 560 15.81 -23.42 28.24
CA VAL A 560 14.36 -23.57 28.04
C VAL A 560 13.83 -24.37 29.24
N PRO A 561 13.42 -23.72 30.34
CA PRO A 561 12.96 -24.41 31.54
C PRO A 561 11.56 -25.00 31.37
N GLY A 562 10.71 -24.47 30.50
CA GLY A 562 9.39 -24.95 30.17
C GLY A 562 9.34 -25.75 28.86
N ARG A 563 8.18 -25.79 28.21
CA ARG A 563 7.98 -26.49 26.93
C ARG A 563 8.41 -25.65 25.73
N GLN A 564 8.42 -24.33 25.86
CA GLN A 564 8.77 -23.37 24.79
C GLN A 564 9.41 -22.11 25.38
N VAL A 565 10.08 -21.35 24.53
CA VAL A 565 10.76 -20.10 24.90
C VAL A 565 9.75 -18.95 24.99
N MET A 566 9.08 -18.65 23.88
CA MET A 566 8.07 -17.58 23.75
C MET A 566 7.41 -17.63 22.37
N ASP A 567 6.29 -16.98 22.20
CA ASP A 567 5.84 -16.50 20.90
C ASP A 567 6.55 -15.17 20.62
N PHE A 568 7.16 -15.04 19.43
CA PHE A 568 7.97 -13.88 19.05
C PHE A 568 7.29 -13.09 17.95
N ARG A 569 7.08 -11.79 18.19
CA ARG A 569 6.47 -10.87 17.20
C ARG A 569 7.48 -10.02 16.44
N MET A 570 8.43 -9.41 17.15
CA MET A 570 9.34 -8.42 16.60
C MET A 570 10.53 -8.19 17.55
N LEU A 571 11.67 -7.86 16.98
CA LEU A 571 12.81 -7.23 17.65
C LEU A 571 12.87 -5.75 17.21
N THR A 572 13.16 -4.85 18.11
CA THR A 572 13.60 -3.48 17.77
C THR A 572 15.01 -3.25 18.27
N LEU A 573 15.80 -2.57 17.44
CA LEU A 573 17.12 -2.06 17.79
C LEU A 573 17.08 -0.55 17.75
N THR A 574 17.32 0.10 18.89
CA THR A 574 17.30 1.57 18.97
C THR A 574 18.72 2.08 19.21
N LEU A 575 19.28 2.80 18.24
CA LEU A 575 20.60 3.44 18.36
C LEU A 575 20.58 4.45 19.52
N VAL A 576 21.43 4.25 20.50
CA VAL A 576 21.62 5.15 21.62
C VAL A 576 22.46 6.33 21.15
N LYS A 577 21.97 7.54 21.33
CA LYS A 577 22.76 8.73 21.02
C LYS A 577 23.95 8.77 21.99
N PRO A 578 25.16 9.10 21.51
CA PRO A 578 26.26 9.42 22.40
C PRO A 578 25.84 10.60 23.29
N ASP A 579 26.18 10.52 24.58
CA ASP A 579 25.96 11.59 25.55
C ASP A 579 26.69 12.87 25.15
#